data_09242414c5ac8c73843e1edbef697523
#
_entry.id   09242414c5ac8c73843e1edbef697523
#
_cell.length_a   1.000
_cell.length_b   1.000
_cell.length_c   1.000
_cell.angle_alpha   90.00
_cell.angle_beta   90.00
_cell.angle_gamma   90.00
#
_symmetry.space_group_name_H-M   'P 1'
#
loop_
_entity.id
_entity.type
_entity.pdbx_description
1 polymer ?
#
loop_
_entity_poly.entity_id
_entity_poly.type
_entity_poly.pdbx_seq_one_letter_code
_entity_poly.pdbx_strand_id
1 'polypeptide(L)'
;MRLEILPDEYWWGGIVHEGIRMPLGKEDSAVLDFRDRETPNQVMPLLLSSKGRYLWCEKPFTAVFEEGIIRTDVEAEPGEGYENLRGAYLAAMRAHFPFTGEEVEPLFFSKPQYNTWIE
;
A
#
# COMPACT_ATOMS: atom_id res chain seq x y z
N MET A 1 15.01 6.84 2.45
CA MET A 1 15.26 6.25 1.11
C MET A 1 14.76 7.19 0.00
N ARG A 2 15.28 7.05 -1.23
CA ARG A 2 14.84 7.80 -2.41
C ARG A 2 14.64 6.83 -3.58
N LEU A 3 13.48 6.90 -4.25
CA LEU A 3 13.12 6.09 -5.41
C LEU A 3 12.62 6.98 -6.53
N GLU A 4 13.17 6.85 -7.75
CA GLU A 4 12.67 7.55 -8.93
C GLU A 4 11.41 6.88 -9.48
N ILE A 5 10.41 7.69 -9.84
CA ILE A 5 9.21 7.23 -10.53
C ILE A 5 9.55 7.09 -12.01
N LEU A 6 9.34 5.89 -12.56
CA LEU A 6 9.62 5.59 -13.96
C LEU A 6 8.64 6.32 -14.91
N PRO A 7 8.99 6.49 -16.19
CA PRO A 7 8.03 6.94 -17.19
C PRO A 7 6.78 6.04 -17.23
N ASP A 8 5.60 6.65 -17.26
CA ASP A 8 4.29 5.96 -17.27
C ASP A 8 4.09 4.99 -16.09
N GLU A 9 4.72 5.28 -14.97
CA GLU A 9 4.52 4.55 -13.72
C GLU A 9 3.55 5.27 -12.82
N TYR A 10 2.65 4.49 -12.22
CA TYR A 10 1.62 4.97 -11.31
C TYR A 10 1.60 4.11 -10.05
N TRP A 11 1.37 4.76 -8.90
CA TRP A 11 1.43 4.16 -7.58
C TRP A 11 0.11 4.24 -6.85
N TRP A 12 -0.23 3.19 -6.12
CA TRP A 12 -1.41 3.05 -5.26
C TRP A 12 -1.03 2.50 -3.90
N GLY A 13 -1.92 2.69 -2.92
CA GLY A 13 -1.83 2.04 -1.61
C GLY A 13 -1.66 3.02 -0.46
N GLY A 14 -1.30 2.48 0.68
CA GLY A 14 -1.00 3.24 1.88
C GLY A 14 -2.24 3.62 2.69
N ILE A 15 -2.92 4.68 2.36
CA ILE A 15 -4.00 5.28 3.15
C ILE A 15 -5.31 5.23 2.37
N VAL A 16 -6.35 4.62 2.95
CA VAL A 16 -7.62 4.40 2.25
C VAL A 16 -8.31 5.70 1.85
N HIS A 17 -8.35 6.71 2.73
CA HIS A 17 -9.03 7.97 2.40
C HIS A 17 -8.29 8.81 1.33
N GLU A 18 -7.01 8.55 1.11
CA GLU A 18 -6.24 9.17 0.02
C GLU A 18 -6.49 8.52 -1.34
N GLY A 19 -7.26 7.44 -1.39
CA GLY A 19 -7.58 6.72 -2.61
C GLY A 19 -8.22 7.59 -3.72
N ILE A 20 -8.91 8.66 -3.37
CA ILE A 20 -9.47 9.62 -4.32
C ILE A 20 -8.40 10.36 -5.13
N ARG A 21 -7.18 10.47 -4.61
CA ARG A 21 -6.03 11.12 -5.25
C ARG A 21 -5.18 10.15 -6.08
N MET A 22 -5.45 8.86 -5.96
CA MET A 22 -4.67 7.82 -6.64
C MET A 22 -5.24 7.51 -8.02
N PRO A 23 -4.38 7.10 -8.97
CA PRO A 23 -2.95 6.83 -8.80
C PRO A 23 -2.08 8.09 -8.72
N LEU A 24 -0.90 7.94 -8.10
CA LEU A 24 0.14 8.99 -8.07
C LEU A 24 1.23 8.65 -9.08
N GLY A 25 1.47 9.55 -10.02
CA GLY A 25 2.48 9.44 -11.06
C GLY A 25 3.62 10.42 -10.90
N LYS A 26 4.42 10.55 -11.95
CA LYS A 26 5.64 11.38 -11.95
C LYS A 26 5.39 12.87 -11.75
N GLU A 27 4.24 13.38 -12.20
CA GLU A 27 3.89 14.81 -12.14
C GLU A 27 3.09 15.16 -10.87
N ASP A 28 2.76 14.17 -10.05
CA ASP A 28 1.95 14.38 -8.85
C ASP A 28 2.81 14.75 -7.65
N SER A 29 2.22 15.54 -6.74
CA SER A 29 2.79 15.87 -5.44
C SER A 29 1.84 15.45 -4.34
N ALA A 30 2.33 14.66 -3.39
CA ALA A 30 1.56 14.18 -2.26
C ALA A 30 2.45 13.83 -1.07
N VAL A 31 1.90 13.96 0.12
CA VAL A 31 2.49 13.45 1.36
C VAL A 31 1.56 12.40 1.93
N LEU A 32 2.05 11.18 2.06
CA LEU A 32 1.34 10.06 2.67
C LEU A 32 2.02 9.75 4.00
N ASP A 33 1.40 10.15 5.11
CA ASP A 33 1.89 9.83 6.45
C ASP A 33 1.15 8.61 7.01
N PHE A 34 1.82 7.46 7.00
CA PHE A 34 1.27 6.19 7.50
C PHE A 34 1.24 6.11 9.03
N ARG A 35 1.66 7.16 9.74
CA ARG A 35 1.52 7.31 11.19
C ARG A 35 0.28 8.11 11.59
N ASP A 36 -0.41 8.70 10.59
CA ASP A 36 -1.59 9.53 10.85
C ASP A 36 -2.64 8.72 11.62
N ARG A 37 -2.95 9.21 12.82
CA ARG A 37 -3.95 8.62 13.71
C ARG A 37 -5.29 9.36 13.68
N GLU A 38 -5.36 10.44 12.93
CA GLU A 38 -6.56 11.25 12.80
C GLU A 38 -7.51 10.71 11.74
N THR A 39 -7.00 9.88 10.84
CA THR A 39 -7.85 9.19 9.87
C THR A 39 -8.63 8.05 10.52
N PRO A 40 -9.96 7.97 10.30
CA PRO A 40 -10.77 6.85 10.77
C PRO A 40 -10.59 5.60 9.90
N ASN A 41 -9.85 5.69 8.80
CA ASN A 41 -9.70 4.61 7.83
C ASN A 41 -8.40 3.82 8.05
N GLN A 42 -8.34 2.69 7.38
CA GLN A 42 -7.17 1.81 7.43
C GLN A 42 -5.95 2.45 6.76
N VAL A 43 -4.80 2.17 7.36
CA VAL A 43 -3.49 2.58 6.86
C VAL A 43 -2.59 1.34 6.80
N MET A 44 -1.91 1.15 5.68
CA MET A 44 -0.93 0.09 5.50
C MET A 44 0.32 0.65 4.85
N PRO A 45 1.52 0.48 5.45
CA PRO A 45 2.77 1.02 4.90
C PRO A 45 3.27 0.20 3.69
N LEU A 46 2.40 0.03 2.70
CA LEU A 46 2.64 -0.67 1.44
C LEU A 46 2.17 0.21 0.27
N LEU A 47 3.07 0.45 -0.67
CA LEU A 47 2.77 1.10 -1.94
C LEU A 47 3.07 0.13 -3.09
N LEU A 48 2.20 0.11 -4.09
CA LEU A 48 2.25 -0.79 -5.24
C LEU A 48 2.27 0.01 -6.54
N SER A 49 3.09 -0.41 -7.49
CA SER A 49 3.32 0.26 -8.76
C SER A 49 2.77 -0.51 -9.95
N SER A 50 2.27 0.23 -10.95
CA SER A 50 1.88 -0.31 -12.26
C SER A 50 3.03 -1.01 -13.02
N LYS A 51 4.28 -0.69 -12.67
CA LYS A 51 5.49 -1.28 -13.29
C LYS A 51 6.05 -2.46 -12.49
N GLY A 52 5.25 -3.09 -11.63
CA GLY A 52 5.67 -4.28 -10.90
C GLY A 52 6.72 -4.01 -9.82
N ARG A 53 6.62 -2.84 -9.18
CA ARG A 53 7.44 -2.50 -8.03
C ARG A 53 6.55 -2.31 -6.80
N TYR A 54 7.12 -2.49 -5.61
CA TYR A 54 6.47 -2.12 -4.35
C TYR A 54 7.45 -1.46 -3.38
N LEU A 55 6.90 -0.72 -2.43
CA LEU A 55 7.62 -0.25 -1.25
C LEU A 55 6.90 -0.76 -0.01
N TRP A 56 7.66 -1.38 0.87
CA TRP A 56 7.18 -1.91 2.14
C TRP A 56 8.06 -1.45 3.29
N CYS A 57 7.46 -1.18 4.43
CA CYS A 57 8.15 -1.12 5.71
C CYS A 57 7.25 -1.68 6.80
N GLU A 58 7.79 -2.51 7.67
CA GLU A 58 7.07 -3.05 8.82
C GLU A 58 6.62 -1.95 9.78
N LYS A 59 7.37 -0.86 9.83
CA LYS A 59 7.04 0.31 10.66
C LYS A 59 6.37 1.39 9.81
N PRO A 60 5.37 2.09 10.35
CA PRO A 60 4.79 3.25 9.66
C PRO A 60 5.85 4.30 9.33
N PHE A 61 5.73 4.90 8.16
CA PHE A 61 6.66 5.91 7.65
C PHE A 61 5.90 7.03 6.91
N THR A 62 6.60 8.05 6.48
CA THR A 62 6.07 9.07 5.57
C THR A 62 6.67 8.87 4.18
N ALA A 63 5.81 8.83 3.15
CA ALA A 63 6.20 8.84 1.76
C ALA A 63 5.82 10.19 1.13
N VAL A 64 6.82 10.90 0.58
CA VAL A 64 6.64 12.17 -0.11
C VAL A 64 6.85 11.95 -1.60
N PHE A 65 5.82 12.22 -2.39
CA PHE A 65 5.85 12.24 -3.86
C PHE A 65 6.08 13.67 -4.30
N GLU A 66 7.17 13.94 -4.97
CA GLU A 66 7.53 15.27 -5.45
C GLU A 66 8.59 15.18 -6.55
N GLU A 67 8.44 15.96 -7.60
CA GLU A 67 9.40 16.07 -8.70
C GLU A 67 9.79 14.70 -9.32
N GLY A 68 8.83 13.78 -9.44
CA GLY A 68 9.06 12.45 -10.00
C GLY A 68 9.85 11.50 -9.10
N ILE A 69 9.89 11.79 -7.81
CA ILE A 69 10.64 11.01 -6.81
C ILE A 69 9.72 10.68 -5.64
N ILE A 70 9.88 9.47 -5.12
CA ILE A 70 9.32 9.08 -3.82
C ILE A 70 10.45 9.13 -2.80
N ARG A 71 10.29 9.96 -1.76
CA ARG A 71 11.19 10.00 -0.60
C ARG A 71 10.50 9.42 0.61
N THR A 72 11.21 8.57 1.33
CA THR A 72 10.74 8.05 2.62
C THR A 72 11.70 8.47 3.73
N ASP A 73 11.16 8.71 4.92
CA ASP A 73 11.92 9.06 6.12
C ASP A 73 12.51 7.85 6.86
N VAL A 74 12.29 6.65 6.32
CA VAL A 74 12.89 5.39 6.76
C VAL A 74 13.49 4.66 5.57
N GLU A 75 14.34 3.67 5.83
CA GLU A 75 14.74 2.69 4.83
C GLU A 75 13.56 1.72 4.61
N ALA A 76 12.83 1.94 3.53
CA ALA A 76 11.76 1.04 3.09
C ALA A 76 12.35 -0.06 2.20
N GLU A 77 11.72 -1.21 2.19
CA GLU A 77 12.13 -2.35 1.37
C GLU A 77 11.51 -2.22 -0.04
N PRO A 78 12.33 -2.01 -1.09
CA PRO A 78 11.83 -1.98 -2.45
C PRO A 78 11.75 -3.41 -3.00
N GLY A 79 10.60 -3.76 -3.59
CA GLY A 79 10.47 -4.93 -4.44
C GLY A 79 10.39 -4.51 -5.90
N GLU A 80 11.09 -5.20 -6.79
CA GLU A 80 11.19 -4.87 -8.21
C GLU A 80 11.14 -6.12 -9.10
N GLY A 81 10.83 -5.92 -10.39
CA GLY A 81 10.88 -6.98 -11.39
C GLY A 81 9.65 -7.87 -11.49
N TYR A 82 8.50 -7.41 -10.98
CA TYR A 82 7.26 -8.20 -10.95
C TYR A 82 6.29 -7.90 -12.10
N GLU A 83 6.79 -7.29 -13.18
CA GLU A 83 6.11 -7.07 -14.46
C GLU A 83 4.97 -6.02 -14.40
N ASN A 84 4.03 -6.13 -13.47
CA ASN A 84 2.84 -5.27 -13.38
C ASN A 84 2.31 -5.15 -11.95
N LEU A 85 1.25 -4.36 -11.77
CA LEU A 85 0.64 -4.12 -10.46
C LEU A 85 0.23 -5.42 -9.74
N ARG A 86 -0.37 -6.38 -10.47
CA ARG A 86 -0.76 -7.66 -9.88
C ARG A 86 0.45 -8.47 -9.43
N GLY A 87 1.53 -8.46 -10.23
CA GLY A 87 2.78 -9.12 -9.87
C GLY A 87 3.41 -8.53 -8.62
N ALA A 88 3.47 -7.20 -8.51
CA ALA A 88 3.94 -6.50 -7.31
C ALA A 88 3.10 -6.85 -6.08
N TYR A 89 1.77 -6.83 -6.21
CA TYR A 89 0.87 -7.22 -5.12
C TYR A 89 1.13 -8.65 -4.63
N LEU A 90 1.17 -9.62 -5.55
CA LEU A 90 1.38 -11.01 -5.16
C LEU A 90 2.76 -11.23 -4.53
N ALA A 91 3.78 -10.54 -5.00
CA ALA A 91 5.12 -10.61 -4.43
C ALA A 91 5.15 -10.03 -3.01
N ALA A 92 4.59 -8.84 -2.80
CA ALA A 92 4.49 -8.22 -1.48
C ALA A 92 3.69 -9.11 -0.50
N MET A 93 2.55 -9.68 -0.95
CA MET A 93 1.75 -10.57 -0.11
C MET A 93 2.53 -11.83 0.30
N ARG A 94 3.25 -12.45 -0.61
CA ARG A 94 4.06 -13.65 -0.30
C ARG A 94 5.22 -13.34 0.65
N ALA A 95 5.84 -12.17 0.49
CA ALA A 95 6.99 -11.78 1.30
C ALA A 95 6.59 -11.36 2.72
N HIS A 96 5.53 -10.56 2.86
CA HIS A 96 5.22 -9.87 4.11
C HIS A 96 3.92 -10.35 4.78
N PHE A 97 3.04 -11.02 4.03
CA PHE A 97 1.75 -11.53 4.52
C PHE A 97 1.51 -12.98 4.07
N PRO A 98 2.44 -13.91 4.36
CA PRO A 98 2.30 -15.28 3.90
C PRO A 98 1.06 -15.93 4.50
N PHE A 99 0.39 -16.76 3.69
CA PHE A 99 -0.74 -17.55 4.16
C PHE A 99 -0.26 -18.55 5.22
N THR A 100 -0.94 -18.57 6.37
CA THR A 100 -0.56 -19.43 7.51
C THR A 100 -0.93 -20.89 7.33
N GLY A 101 -1.80 -21.21 6.36
CA GLY A 101 -2.38 -22.54 6.18
C GLY A 101 -3.62 -22.80 7.05
N GLU A 102 -4.01 -21.83 7.87
CA GLU A 102 -5.23 -21.94 8.67
C GLU A 102 -6.47 -21.59 7.84
N GLU A 103 -7.50 -22.41 7.95
CA GLU A 103 -8.79 -22.13 7.35
C GLU A 103 -9.60 -21.18 8.23
N VAL A 104 -10.31 -20.25 7.58
CA VAL A 104 -11.25 -19.39 8.28
C VAL A 104 -12.42 -20.23 8.81
N GLU A 105 -12.86 -19.95 10.03
CA GLU A 105 -14.01 -20.60 10.65
C GLU A 105 -15.19 -20.68 9.67
N PRO A 106 -15.71 -21.90 9.35
CA PRO A 106 -16.78 -22.08 8.37
C PRO A 106 -18.05 -21.26 8.65
N LEU A 107 -18.25 -20.88 9.91
CA LEU A 107 -19.40 -20.06 10.31
C LEU A 107 -19.42 -18.70 9.59
N PHE A 108 -18.26 -18.12 9.26
CA PHE A 108 -18.17 -16.86 8.50
C PHE A 108 -18.77 -16.97 7.10
N PHE A 109 -18.84 -18.16 6.53
CA PHE A 109 -19.39 -18.40 5.19
C PHE A 109 -20.81 -18.97 5.21
N SER A 110 -21.20 -19.64 6.29
CA SER A 110 -22.47 -20.37 6.37
C SER A 110 -23.60 -19.60 7.03
N LYS A 111 -23.30 -18.53 7.73
CA LYS A 111 -24.28 -17.69 8.45
C LYS A 111 -24.12 -16.22 8.10
N PRO A 112 -25.24 -15.46 8.01
CA PRO A 112 -25.15 -14.02 7.87
C PRO A 112 -24.56 -13.38 9.12
N GLN A 113 -23.78 -12.33 8.91
CA GLN A 113 -23.27 -11.49 10.00
C GLN A 113 -24.15 -10.25 10.14
N TYR A 114 -24.49 -9.91 11.35
CA TYR A 114 -25.19 -8.67 11.70
C TYR A 114 -24.22 -7.78 12.44
N ASN A 115 -24.03 -6.59 11.95
CA ASN A 115 -23.18 -5.59 12.56
C ASN A 115 -24.00 -4.34 12.86
N THR A 116 -23.99 -3.89 14.10
CA THR A 116 -24.62 -2.65 14.51
C THR A 116 -23.54 -1.59 14.65
N TRP A 117 -23.64 -0.52 13.86
CA TRP A 117 -22.83 0.66 14.07
C TRP A 117 -23.42 1.42 15.25
N ILE A 118 -22.60 1.71 16.24
CA ILE A 118 -22.97 2.56 17.37
C ILE A 118 -22.61 3.99 16.96
N GLU A 119 -23.63 4.84 16.95
CA GLU A 119 -23.44 6.26 16.78
C GLU A 119 -22.95 6.92 18.10
#